data_da20a48aa1d7864c4b03179e4f296b65
#
_entry.id   da20a48aa1d7864c4b03179e4f296b65
#
_cell.length_a   1.000
_cell.length_b   1.000
_cell.length_c   1.000
_cell.angle_alpha   90.00
_cell.angle_beta   90.00
_cell.angle_gamma   90.00
#
_symmetry.space_group_name_H-M   'P 1'
#
loop_
_entity.id
_entity.type
_entity.pdbx_description
1 polymer ?
#
loop_
_entity_poly.entity_id
_entity_poly.type
_entity_poly.pdbx_seq_one_letter_code
_entity_poly.pdbx_strand_id
1 'polypeptide(L)'
;MQRIINQLSELQNKKVAIVGMGKSGLAASELLYNLGAKLIINDKKNDNELLNDIESINIKVERITGGGHPPEALQDAELIVVSPGVPLSTPSIVSAIYKGIPVISEIELSWQIMTLIKNDLKIVGIRGSNGKSTTSTLTYEFLKGDGKKVYLAGNIGCPMAEIVLKLINREIDLDYIVLELSSFQLEGIKMFKSDFAAVLNITPDHMDRYSGMKEYIEAKSRIFQNHEGDDYLILNMDDKNTLLVIEQLKNVYLKKGRLPHIFYFSRFQEVYGAYLKNDHVYFYPKEDISDDLKNEMKNTVLPLSTFRIKG
;
A
#
# COMPACT_ATOMS: atom_id res chain seq x y z
N MET A 1 1.89 16.97 -7.39
CA MET A 1 0.46 16.81 -7.02
C MET A 1 0.33 17.24 -5.56
N GLN A 2 -0.59 18.17 -5.23
CA GLN A 2 -0.75 18.67 -3.86
C GLN A 2 -1.40 17.59 -2.98
N ARG A 3 -0.95 17.47 -1.72
CA ARG A 3 -1.59 16.58 -0.74
C ARG A 3 -3.05 16.96 -0.53
N ILE A 4 -3.90 15.98 -0.32
CA ILE A 4 -5.32 16.19 0.03
C ILE A 4 -5.44 16.66 1.48
N ILE A 5 -4.53 16.19 2.33
CA ILE A 5 -4.45 16.53 3.76
C ILE A 5 -3.08 17.16 4.00
N ASN A 6 -3.06 18.45 4.29
CA ASN A 6 -1.82 19.17 4.60
C ASN A 6 -1.56 19.26 6.10
N GLN A 7 -2.63 19.24 6.90
CA GLN A 7 -2.60 19.28 8.36
C GLN A 7 -3.74 18.42 8.92
N LEU A 8 -3.56 17.84 10.09
CA LEU A 8 -4.60 17.02 10.73
C LEU A 8 -5.87 17.83 11.07
N SER A 9 -5.71 19.12 11.38
CA SER A 9 -6.83 20.02 11.66
C SER A 9 -7.78 20.23 10.47
N GLU A 10 -7.34 19.95 9.23
CA GLU A 10 -8.19 20.04 8.04
C GLU A 10 -9.26 18.94 8.00
N LEU A 11 -9.08 17.86 8.78
CA LEU A 11 -10.06 16.78 8.90
C LEU A 11 -11.15 17.12 9.91
N GLN A 12 -10.89 18.04 10.84
CA GLN A 12 -11.87 18.43 11.86
C GLN A 12 -13.12 19.05 11.21
N ASN A 13 -14.28 18.48 11.52
CA ASN A 13 -15.58 18.82 10.93
C ASN A 13 -15.72 18.58 9.42
N LYS A 14 -14.71 18.06 8.73
CA LYS A 14 -14.80 17.72 7.32
C LYS A 14 -15.74 16.55 7.12
N LYS A 15 -16.64 16.65 6.14
CA LYS A 15 -17.55 15.56 5.77
C LYS A 15 -16.82 14.54 4.91
N VAL A 16 -16.54 13.38 5.49
CA VAL A 16 -15.83 12.30 4.82
C VAL A 16 -16.74 11.11 4.61
N ALA A 17 -16.91 10.69 3.36
CA ALA A 17 -17.66 9.48 3.05
C ALA A 17 -16.72 8.27 3.03
N ILE A 18 -17.12 7.22 3.75
CA ILE A 18 -16.48 5.91 3.72
C ILE A 18 -17.35 5.00 2.85
N VAL A 19 -16.78 4.48 1.78
CA VAL A 19 -17.48 3.59 0.85
C VAL A 19 -16.90 2.18 0.96
N GLY A 20 -17.71 1.29 1.52
CA GLY A 20 -17.29 -0.07 1.87
C GLY A 20 -16.85 -0.20 3.33
N MET A 21 -17.67 -0.90 4.15
CA MET A 21 -17.47 -1.13 5.58
C MET A 21 -16.91 -2.53 5.87
N GLY A 22 -15.88 -2.92 5.11
CA GLY A 22 -15.01 -4.04 5.48
C GLY A 22 -13.94 -3.58 6.49
N LYS A 23 -12.95 -4.44 6.78
CA LYS A 23 -11.87 -4.13 7.77
C LYS A 23 -11.20 -2.78 7.53
N SER A 24 -10.85 -2.45 6.27
CA SER A 24 -10.23 -1.16 5.92
C SER A 24 -11.17 0.02 6.15
N GLY A 25 -12.46 -0.13 5.83
CA GLY A 25 -13.46 0.93 6.03
C GLY A 25 -13.72 1.20 7.51
N LEU A 26 -13.83 0.14 8.32
CA LEU A 26 -13.97 0.27 9.78
C LEU A 26 -12.77 1.01 10.39
N ALA A 27 -11.55 0.59 10.07
CA ALA A 27 -10.34 1.23 10.58
C ALA A 27 -10.18 2.69 10.09
N ALA A 28 -10.51 2.98 8.84
CA ALA A 28 -10.51 4.35 8.32
C ALA A 28 -11.58 5.22 9.01
N SER A 29 -12.76 4.64 9.32
CA SER A 29 -13.83 5.34 10.04
C SER A 29 -13.39 5.70 11.46
N GLU A 30 -12.78 4.77 12.17
CA GLU A 30 -12.28 4.99 13.53
C GLU A 30 -11.17 6.05 13.55
N LEU A 31 -10.20 5.96 12.64
CA LEU A 31 -9.12 6.94 12.48
C LEU A 31 -9.68 8.34 12.23
N LEU A 32 -10.57 8.48 11.26
CA LEU A 32 -11.14 9.78 10.87
C LEU A 32 -12.05 10.36 11.95
N TYR A 33 -12.83 9.52 12.65
CA TYR A 33 -13.64 9.95 13.78
C TYR A 33 -12.79 10.53 14.92
N ASN A 34 -11.67 9.86 15.25
CA ASN A 34 -10.73 10.35 16.25
C ASN A 34 -10.05 11.67 15.85
N LEU A 35 -9.95 11.96 14.55
CA LEU A 35 -9.45 13.23 14.02
C LEU A 35 -10.55 14.30 13.86
N GLY A 36 -11.77 14.02 14.33
CA GLY A 36 -12.88 14.96 14.36
C GLY A 36 -13.64 15.12 13.04
N ALA A 37 -13.46 14.19 12.08
CA ALA A 37 -14.23 14.20 10.84
C ALA A 37 -15.71 13.81 11.10
N LYS A 38 -16.60 14.34 10.26
CA LYS A 38 -18.02 13.98 10.20
C LYS A 38 -18.20 12.89 9.16
N LEU A 39 -18.60 11.71 9.61
CA LEU A 39 -18.61 10.53 8.77
C LEU A 39 -19.95 10.29 8.08
N ILE A 40 -19.89 9.98 6.80
CA ILE A 40 -20.97 9.46 5.98
C ILE A 40 -20.61 8.03 5.61
N ILE A 41 -21.43 7.06 5.99
CA ILE A 41 -21.15 5.63 5.75
C ILE A 41 -22.03 5.13 4.61
N ASN A 42 -21.39 4.44 3.67
CA ASN A 42 -22.08 3.81 2.54
C ASN A 42 -21.54 2.42 2.24
N ASP A 43 -22.40 1.41 2.12
CA ASP A 43 -22.03 0.04 1.80
C ASP A 43 -23.19 -0.71 1.12
N LYS A 44 -22.91 -1.89 0.57
CA LYS A 44 -23.91 -2.86 0.10
C LYS A 44 -24.66 -3.57 1.23
N LYS A 45 -24.08 -3.64 2.43
CA LYS A 45 -24.75 -4.12 3.64
C LYS A 45 -25.99 -3.30 3.89
N ASN A 46 -27.01 -3.90 4.54
CA ASN A 46 -28.18 -3.15 4.96
C ASN A 46 -27.87 -2.22 6.16
N ASP A 47 -28.77 -1.27 6.41
CA ASP A 47 -28.56 -0.25 7.47
C ASP A 47 -28.37 -0.87 8.86
N ASN A 48 -29.06 -1.96 9.18
CA ASN A 48 -28.92 -2.63 10.50
C ASN A 48 -27.53 -3.26 10.66
N GLU A 49 -26.99 -3.88 9.61
CA GLU A 49 -25.63 -4.43 9.64
C GLU A 49 -24.60 -3.31 9.81
N LEU A 50 -24.81 -2.18 9.13
CA LEU A 50 -23.94 -1.00 9.25
C LEU A 50 -24.01 -0.37 10.65
N LEU A 51 -25.18 -0.33 11.26
CA LEU A 51 -25.34 0.15 12.64
C LEU A 51 -24.54 -0.72 13.61
N ASN A 52 -24.63 -2.05 13.48
CA ASN A 52 -23.84 -2.98 14.30
C ASN A 52 -22.33 -2.77 14.10
N ASP A 53 -21.87 -2.58 12.87
CA ASP A 53 -20.47 -2.29 12.55
C ASP A 53 -20.00 -1.00 13.24
N ILE A 54 -20.80 0.07 13.17
CA ILE A 54 -20.51 1.39 13.76
C ILE A 54 -20.48 1.31 15.30
N GLU A 55 -21.43 0.59 15.89
CA GLU A 55 -21.47 0.35 17.33
C GLU A 55 -20.24 -0.43 17.80
N SER A 56 -19.76 -1.39 17.00
CA SER A 56 -18.59 -2.21 17.35
C SER A 56 -17.31 -1.41 17.53
N ILE A 57 -17.18 -0.27 16.85
CA ILE A 57 -16.02 0.64 16.94
C ILE A 57 -16.36 1.94 17.70
N ASN A 58 -17.54 2.02 18.30
CA ASN A 58 -17.99 3.11 19.19
C ASN A 58 -17.80 4.52 18.59
N ILE A 59 -18.22 4.73 17.33
CA ILE A 59 -18.18 6.03 16.66
C ILE A 59 -19.57 6.59 16.43
N LYS A 60 -19.65 7.92 16.18
CA LYS A 60 -20.88 8.59 15.73
C LYS A 60 -20.74 8.97 14.27
N VAL A 61 -21.81 8.85 13.50
CA VAL A 61 -21.85 9.17 12.08
C VAL A 61 -22.99 10.13 11.77
N GLU A 62 -22.83 10.96 10.74
CA GLU A 62 -23.89 11.90 10.31
C GLU A 62 -24.98 11.20 9.51
N ARG A 63 -24.59 10.22 8.67
CA ARG A 63 -25.52 9.51 7.79
C ARG A 63 -25.02 8.10 7.48
N ILE A 64 -25.99 7.20 7.37
CA ILE A 64 -25.78 5.81 6.89
C ILE A 64 -26.64 5.64 5.64
N THR A 65 -26.09 4.95 4.64
CA THR A 65 -26.81 4.53 3.43
C THR A 65 -26.36 3.12 3.07
N GLY A 66 -27.19 2.17 3.39
CA GLY A 66 -26.99 0.74 3.07
C GLY A 66 -27.73 0.30 1.81
N GLY A 67 -27.59 -0.98 1.46
CA GLY A 67 -28.28 -1.62 0.33
C GLY A 67 -27.73 -1.27 -1.03
N GLY A 68 -26.57 -0.61 -1.14
CA GLY A 68 -25.95 -0.24 -2.40
C GLY A 68 -25.20 1.08 -2.36
N HIS A 69 -24.86 1.59 -3.55
CA HIS A 69 -24.07 2.81 -3.70
C HIS A 69 -24.82 3.85 -4.55
N PRO A 70 -25.95 4.41 -4.08
CA PRO A 70 -26.69 5.42 -4.83
C PRO A 70 -25.92 6.75 -4.86
N PRO A 71 -26.05 7.57 -5.94
CA PRO A 71 -25.30 8.82 -6.08
C PRO A 71 -25.52 9.82 -4.94
N GLU A 72 -26.71 9.87 -4.37
CA GLU A 72 -27.08 10.74 -3.26
C GLU A 72 -26.36 10.39 -1.95
N ALA A 73 -25.87 9.16 -1.79
CA ALA A 73 -25.10 8.74 -0.62
C ALA A 73 -23.81 9.57 -0.43
N LEU A 74 -23.24 10.09 -1.52
CA LEU A 74 -21.94 10.75 -1.54
C LEU A 74 -22.02 12.27 -1.83
N GLN A 75 -23.22 12.83 -2.04
CA GLN A 75 -23.37 14.18 -2.57
C GLN A 75 -22.78 15.30 -1.72
N ASP A 76 -22.74 15.13 -0.41
CA ASP A 76 -22.27 16.16 0.54
C ASP A 76 -20.82 15.89 1.01
N ALA A 77 -20.19 14.87 0.48
CA ALA A 77 -18.83 14.52 0.90
C ALA A 77 -17.80 15.51 0.34
N GLU A 78 -16.86 15.91 1.16
CA GLU A 78 -15.70 16.73 0.79
C GLU A 78 -14.45 15.88 0.52
N LEU A 79 -14.49 14.62 0.95
CA LEU A 79 -13.50 13.59 0.72
C LEU A 79 -14.22 12.23 0.73
N ILE A 80 -13.79 11.34 -0.16
CA ILE A 80 -14.29 9.96 -0.20
C ILE A 80 -13.12 9.01 0.01
N VAL A 81 -13.26 8.11 0.98
CA VAL A 81 -12.33 7.00 1.23
C VAL A 81 -13.00 5.71 0.79
N VAL A 82 -12.36 5.01 -0.14
CA VAL A 82 -12.92 3.80 -0.74
C VAL A 82 -12.16 2.57 -0.24
N SER A 83 -12.90 1.59 0.27
CA SER A 83 -12.36 0.26 0.61
C SER A 83 -12.01 -0.54 -0.65
N PRO A 84 -10.97 -1.41 -0.60
CA PRO A 84 -10.50 -2.16 -1.77
C PRO A 84 -11.56 -3.04 -2.45
N GLY A 85 -12.61 -3.45 -1.71
CA GLY A 85 -13.73 -4.25 -2.22
C GLY A 85 -14.68 -3.50 -3.16
N VAL A 86 -14.65 -2.16 -3.16
CA VAL A 86 -15.53 -1.32 -3.98
C VAL A 86 -14.77 -0.78 -5.19
N PRO A 87 -15.20 -1.11 -6.43
CA PRO A 87 -14.56 -0.60 -7.64
C PRO A 87 -14.67 0.94 -7.75
N LEU A 88 -13.60 1.60 -8.16
CA LEU A 88 -13.64 3.05 -8.47
C LEU A 88 -14.55 3.38 -9.66
N SER A 89 -14.89 2.37 -10.48
CA SER A 89 -15.88 2.48 -11.56
C SER A 89 -17.34 2.48 -11.10
N THR A 90 -17.60 2.36 -9.79
CA THR A 90 -18.95 2.46 -9.22
C THR A 90 -19.58 3.81 -9.60
N PRO A 91 -20.80 3.85 -10.16
CA PRO A 91 -21.38 5.07 -10.73
C PRO A 91 -21.42 6.28 -9.78
N SER A 92 -21.69 6.06 -8.49
CA SER A 92 -21.68 7.12 -7.47
C SER A 92 -20.27 7.70 -7.25
N ILE A 93 -19.24 6.86 -7.26
CA ILE A 93 -17.84 7.28 -7.13
C ILE A 93 -17.39 8.04 -8.39
N VAL A 94 -17.73 7.53 -9.57
CA VAL A 94 -17.45 8.21 -10.85
C VAL A 94 -18.11 9.59 -10.89
N SER A 95 -19.40 9.68 -10.48
CA SER A 95 -20.11 10.96 -10.37
C SER A 95 -19.41 11.93 -9.42
N ALA A 96 -18.96 11.46 -8.27
CA ALA A 96 -18.23 12.27 -7.29
C ALA A 96 -16.89 12.79 -7.86
N ILE A 97 -16.13 11.94 -8.57
CA ILE A 97 -14.89 12.34 -9.25
C ILE A 97 -15.17 13.46 -10.29
N TYR A 98 -16.21 13.32 -11.09
CA TYR A 98 -16.60 14.37 -12.05
C TYR A 98 -16.98 15.71 -11.39
N LYS A 99 -17.50 15.67 -10.17
CA LYS A 99 -17.79 16.87 -9.35
C LYS A 99 -16.55 17.43 -8.68
N GLY A 100 -15.37 16.83 -8.87
CA GLY A 100 -14.11 17.27 -8.28
C GLY A 100 -13.92 16.86 -6.82
N ILE A 101 -14.75 15.96 -6.28
CA ILE A 101 -14.59 15.44 -4.93
C ILE A 101 -13.37 14.50 -4.91
N PRO A 102 -12.38 14.71 -4.03
CA PRO A 102 -11.24 13.81 -3.92
C PRO A 102 -11.68 12.40 -3.50
N VAL A 103 -11.19 11.40 -4.23
CA VAL A 103 -11.42 9.97 -3.93
C VAL A 103 -10.07 9.30 -3.72
N ILE A 104 -9.89 8.65 -2.58
CA ILE A 104 -8.65 7.98 -2.19
C ILE A 104 -8.92 6.63 -1.55
N SER A 105 -7.89 5.77 -1.50
CA SER A 105 -7.94 4.51 -0.74
C SER A 105 -7.58 4.73 0.74
N GLU A 106 -7.87 3.73 1.57
CA GLU A 106 -7.48 3.71 2.98
C GLU A 106 -5.95 3.80 3.14
N ILE A 107 -5.18 3.15 2.26
CA ILE A 107 -3.71 3.22 2.26
C ILE A 107 -3.22 4.65 1.97
N GLU A 108 -3.83 5.34 1.02
CA GLU A 108 -3.50 6.74 0.73
C GLU A 108 -3.81 7.66 1.92
N LEU A 109 -5.01 7.53 2.50
CA LEU A 109 -5.42 8.27 3.69
C LEU A 109 -4.41 8.09 4.82
N SER A 110 -4.13 6.84 5.15
CA SER A 110 -3.23 6.45 6.24
C SER A 110 -1.82 6.97 6.02
N TRP A 111 -1.32 6.87 4.79
CA TRP A 111 0.00 7.37 4.42
C TRP A 111 0.09 8.90 4.56
N GLN A 112 -0.91 9.64 4.07
CA GLN A 112 -0.93 11.10 4.20
C GLN A 112 -0.92 11.55 5.65
N ILE A 113 -1.75 10.92 6.50
CA ILE A 113 -1.80 11.22 7.94
C ILE A 113 -0.48 10.83 8.62
N MET A 114 0.02 9.61 8.37
CA MET A 114 1.26 9.11 8.96
C MET A 114 2.43 10.05 8.68
N THR A 115 2.60 10.52 7.46
CA THR A 115 3.71 11.42 7.10
C THR A 115 3.61 12.82 7.72
N LEU A 116 2.48 13.19 8.29
CA LEU A 116 2.33 14.40 9.10
C LEU A 116 2.77 14.21 10.57
N ILE A 117 2.68 12.99 11.07
CA ILE A 117 2.97 12.68 12.48
C ILE A 117 4.35 12.03 12.68
N LYS A 118 4.83 11.27 11.70
CA LYS A 118 6.11 10.55 11.76
C LYS A 118 6.67 10.37 10.34
N ASN A 119 7.56 11.25 9.94
CA ASN A 119 8.11 11.29 8.58
C ASN A 119 9.37 10.44 8.38
N ASP A 120 9.95 9.92 9.44
CA ASP A 120 11.15 9.06 9.46
C ASP A 120 10.81 7.56 9.41
N LEU A 121 9.53 7.19 9.54
CA LEU A 121 9.07 5.82 9.48
C LEU A 121 9.21 5.26 8.06
N LYS A 122 9.82 4.09 7.94
CA LYS A 122 10.08 3.44 6.66
C LYS A 122 8.98 2.46 6.27
N ILE A 123 8.59 2.48 5.01
CA ILE A 123 7.56 1.58 4.45
C ILE A 123 8.21 0.60 3.48
N VAL A 124 7.97 -0.70 3.73
CA VAL A 124 8.31 -1.78 2.80
C VAL A 124 7.02 -2.29 2.16
N GLY A 125 6.80 -1.93 0.91
CA GLY A 125 5.63 -2.35 0.13
C GLY A 125 5.92 -3.65 -0.64
N ILE A 126 5.09 -4.67 -0.48
CA ILE A 126 5.24 -5.96 -1.15
C ILE A 126 4.04 -6.25 -2.02
N ARG A 127 4.30 -6.47 -3.30
CA ARG A 127 3.33 -6.70 -4.35
C ARG A 127 3.69 -7.93 -5.19
N GLY A 128 2.69 -8.61 -5.72
CA GLY A 128 2.85 -9.77 -6.62
C GLY A 128 1.53 -10.48 -6.85
N SER A 129 1.45 -11.38 -7.81
CA SER A 129 0.33 -12.31 -7.92
C SER A 129 0.43 -13.35 -6.80
N ASN A 130 1.58 -13.98 -6.66
CA ASN A 130 1.85 -15.04 -5.68
C ASN A 130 3.01 -14.65 -4.75
N GLY A 131 3.09 -15.29 -3.57
CA GLY A 131 4.19 -15.16 -2.62
C GLY A 131 4.16 -13.89 -1.76
N LYS A 132 3.18 -13.01 -1.91
CA LYS A 132 3.07 -11.77 -1.14
C LYS A 132 3.11 -12.01 0.37
N SER A 133 2.20 -12.84 0.87
CA SER A 133 2.04 -13.07 2.32
C SER A 133 3.28 -13.70 2.94
N THR A 134 3.88 -14.67 2.24
CA THR A 134 5.14 -15.30 2.68
C THR A 134 6.26 -14.27 2.75
N THR A 135 6.44 -13.46 1.69
CA THR A 135 7.51 -12.46 1.63
C THR A 135 7.29 -11.36 2.67
N SER A 136 6.05 -10.89 2.84
CA SER A 136 5.73 -9.85 3.82
C SER A 136 5.97 -10.34 5.25
N THR A 137 5.56 -11.58 5.56
CA THR A 137 5.80 -12.18 6.88
C THR A 137 7.29 -12.39 7.14
N LEU A 138 8.04 -12.89 6.16
CA LEU A 138 9.50 -13.06 6.31
C LEU A 138 10.22 -11.73 6.50
N THR A 139 9.85 -10.71 5.72
CA THR A 139 10.42 -9.36 5.87
C THR A 139 10.15 -8.79 7.26
N TYR A 140 8.92 -8.95 7.74
CA TYR A 140 8.54 -8.57 9.10
C TYR A 140 9.38 -9.31 10.16
N GLU A 141 9.52 -10.63 10.04
CA GLU A 141 10.27 -11.43 11.01
C GLU A 141 11.77 -11.10 11.00
N PHE A 142 12.35 -10.83 9.83
CA PHE A 142 13.76 -10.41 9.72
C PHE A 142 14.00 -9.05 10.39
N LEU A 143 13.17 -8.05 10.10
CA LEU A 143 13.29 -6.74 10.72
C LEU A 143 13.09 -6.81 12.24
N LYS A 144 12.13 -7.60 12.70
CA LYS A 144 11.89 -7.85 14.12
C LYS A 144 13.05 -8.58 14.79
N GLY A 145 13.63 -9.57 14.10
CA GLY A 145 14.82 -10.30 14.57
C GLY A 145 16.06 -9.42 14.67
N ASP A 146 16.15 -8.37 13.84
CA ASP A 146 17.18 -7.33 13.90
C ASP A 146 16.89 -6.23 14.98
N GLY A 147 15.88 -6.44 15.81
CA GLY A 147 15.52 -5.51 16.90
C GLY A 147 14.75 -4.27 16.44
N LYS A 148 14.29 -4.19 15.19
CA LYS A 148 13.49 -3.06 14.71
C LYS A 148 12.07 -3.13 15.25
N LYS A 149 11.49 -1.98 15.52
CA LYS A 149 10.08 -1.82 15.85
C LYS A 149 9.29 -1.85 14.54
N VAL A 150 8.61 -2.96 14.25
CA VAL A 150 7.97 -3.21 12.96
C VAL A 150 6.54 -3.73 13.13
N TYR A 151 5.66 -3.34 12.21
CA TYR A 151 4.31 -3.90 12.08
C TYR A 151 4.07 -4.45 10.68
N LEU A 152 3.25 -5.51 10.62
CA LEU A 152 2.77 -6.11 9.38
C LEU A 152 1.33 -5.67 9.15
N ALA A 153 1.06 -5.07 7.97
CA ALA A 153 -0.22 -4.46 7.67
C ALA A 153 -0.62 -4.58 6.19
N GLY A 154 -1.78 -4.08 5.86
CA GLY A 154 -2.33 -4.03 4.51
C GLY A 154 -3.31 -5.14 4.20
N ASN A 155 -3.07 -5.93 3.17
CA ASN A 155 -3.94 -7.03 2.75
C ASN A 155 -3.92 -8.21 3.73
N ILE A 156 -2.84 -8.36 4.51
CA ILE A 156 -2.70 -9.25 5.66
C ILE A 156 -2.36 -8.43 6.91
N GLY A 157 -2.49 -9.01 8.08
CA GLY A 157 -2.32 -8.29 9.34
C GLY A 157 -3.52 -7.38 9.63
N CYS A 158 -3.25 -6.14 10.01
CA CYS A 158 -4.26 -5.11 10.26
C CYS A 158 -4.27 -4.04 9.15
N PRO A 159 -5.37 -3.27 8.99
CA PRO A 159 -5.37 -2.09 8.13
C PRO A 159 -4.32 -1.07 8.56
N MET A 160 -3.75 -0.33 7.60
CA MET A 160 -2.76 0.71 7.91
C MET A 160 -3.36 1.82 8.78
N ALA A 161 -4.64 2.13 8.62
CA ALA A 161 -5.35 3.13 9.41
C ALA A 161 -5.36 2.80 10.92
N GLU A 162 -5.44 1.52 11.29
CA GLU A 162 -5.35 1.07 12.69
C GLU A 162 -3.97 1.38 13.29
N ILE A 163 -2.91 1.14 12.52
CA ILE A 163 -1.54 1.44 12.96
C ILE A 163 -1.36 2.95 13.14
N VAL A 164 -1.86 3.74 12.20
CA VAL A 164 -1.77 5.20 12.25
C VAL A 164 -2.51 5.75 13.47
N LEU A 165 -3.69 5.19 13.80
CA LEU A 165 -4.43 5.58 15.00
C LEU A 165 -3.63 5.27 16.28
N LYS A 166 -3.02 4.08 16.38
CA LYS A 166 -2.14 3.72 17.51
C LYS A 166 -0.92 4.63 17.64
N LEU A 167 -0.34 5.08 16.51
CA LEU A 167 0.74 6.06 16.51
C LEU A 167 0.28 7.43 17.02
N ILE A 168 -0.90 7.90 16.59
CA ILE A 168 -1.51 9.16 17.08
C ILE A 168 -1.73 9.10 18.59
N ASN A 169 -2.25 7.99 19.08
CA ASN A 169 -2.52 7.77 20.51
C ASN A 169 -1.24 7.51 21.32
N ARG A 170 -0.07 7.42 20.69
CA ARG A 170 1.23 7.07 21.31
C ARG A 170 1.23 5.70 22.00
N GLU A 171 0.41 4.78 21.53
CA GLU A 171 0.35 3.40 22.02
C GLU A 171 1.53 2.58 21.50
N ILE A 172 2.07 2.94 20.34
CA ILE A 172 3.19 2.28 19.67
C ILE A 172 4.20 3.31 19.16
N ASP A 173 5.44 2.85 18.98
CA ASP A 173 6.49 3.55 18.25
C ASP A 173 7.11 2.58 17.24
N LEU A 174 7.38 3.04 16.01
CA LEU A 174 7.77 2.19 14.89
C LEU A 174 8.95 2.77 14.12
N ASP A 175 9.80 1.86 13.63
CA ASP A 175 10.84 2.13 12.63
C ASP A 175 10.35 1.77 11.23
N TYR A 176 9.56 0.67 11.11
CA TYR A 176 9.11 0.13 9.84
C TYR A 176 7.63 -0.29 9.87
N ILE A 177 6.98 -0.16 8.70
CA ILE A 177 5.74 -0.86 8.38
C ILE A 177 6.00 -1.73 7.14
N VAL A 178 5.72 -3.03 7.24
CA VAL A 178 5.68 -3.95 6.09
C VAL A 178 4.25 -4.04 5.60
N LEU A 179 4.02 -3.59 4.37
CA LEU A 179 2.70 -3.57 3.74
C LEU A 179 2.58 -4.64 2.65
N GLU A 180 1.72 -5.63 2.86
CA GLU A 180 1.22 -6.42 1.75
C GLU A 180 0.17 -5.61 0.98
N LEU A 181 0.38 -5.39 -0.32
CA LEU A 181 -0.50 -4.53 -1.12
C LEU A 181 -1.21 -5.30 -2.24
N SER A 182 -2.53 -5.19 -2.28
CA SER A 182 -3.36 -5.66 -3.39
C SER A 182 -3.44 -4.59 -4.50
N SER A 183 -3.80 -4.99 -5.75
CA SER A 183 -4.03 -4.02 -6.82
C SER A 183 -5.14 -3.04 -6.46
N PHE A 184 -6.17 -3.53 -5.80
CA PHE A 184 -7.34 -2.75 -5.41
C PHE A 184 -7.00 -1.66 -4.39
N GLN A 185 -6.12 -1.93 -3.43
CA GLN A 185 -5.62 -0.93 -2.50
C GLN A 185 -4.82 0.18 -3.20
N LEU A 186 -4.11 -0.17 -4.29
CA LEU A 186 -3.31 0.76 -5.07
C LEU A 186 -4.13 1.57 -6.12
N GLU A 187 -5.36 1.19 -6.43
CA GLU A 187 -6.20 1.94 -7.38
C GLU A 187 -6.47 3.37 -6.90
N GLY A 188 -6.71 3.56 -5.62
CA GLY A 188 -7.03 4.85 -5.01
C GLY A 188 -5.86 5.66 -4.49
N ILE A 189 -4.62 5.28 -4.80
CA ILE A 189 -3.45 6.05 -4.35
C ILE A 189 -3.20 7.28 -5.23
N LYS A 190 -2.69 8.35 -4.62
CA LYS A 190 -2.31 9.61 -5.27
C LYS A 190 -0.86 9.96 -4.98
N MET A 191 -0.50 10.05 -3.71
CA MET A 191 0.80 10.45 -3.20
C MET A 191 1.52 9.32 -2.48
N PHE A 192 0.82 8.26 -2.11
CA PHE A 192 1.42 7.10 -1.41
C PHE A 192 2.75 6.70 -2.04
N LYS A 193 3.74 6.57 -1.22
CA LYS A 193 5.10 6.16 -1.55
C LYS A 193 5.62 5.21 -0.48
N SER A 194 6.14 4.08 -0.89
CA SER A 194 6.97 3.22 -0.03
C SER A 194 8.44 3.57 -0.23
N ASP A 195 9.27 3.41 0.80
CA ASP A 195 10.73 3.57 0.70
C ASP A 195 11.34 2.39 -0.06
N PHE A 196 10.79 1.20 0.16
CA PHE A 196 11.17 -0.05 -0.51
C PHE A 196 9.93 -0.67 -1.13
N ALA A 197 9.97 -0.97 -2.42
CA ALA A 197 8.92 -1.71 -3.11
C ALA A 197 9.46 -3.00 -3.71
N ALA A 198 8.75 -4.11 -3.52
CA ALA A 198 9.04 -5.37 -4.19
C ALA A 198 7.88 -5.79 -5.09
N VAL A 199 8.16 -6.08 -6.37
CA VAL A 199 7.23 -6.71 -7.30
C VAL A 199 7.70 -8.13 -7.56
N LEU A 200 7.07 -9.10 -6.88
CA LEU A 200 7.54 -10.48 -6.84
C LEU A 200 7.29 -11.24 -8.14
N ASN A 201 6.13 -11.05 -8.73
CA ASN A 201 5.73 -11.67 -9.99
C ASN A 201 4.42 -11.06 -10.51
N ILE A 202 4.19 -11.23 -11.80
CA ILE A 202 2.97 -10.82 -12.47
C ILE A 202 2.45 -11.98 -13.33
N THR A 203 1.56 -12.76 -12.77
CA THR A 203 0.79 -13.78 -13.51
C THR A 203 -0.64 -13.31 -13.64
N PRO A 204 -1.36 -13.67 -14.73
CA PRO A 204 -2.77 -13.32 -14.90
C PRO A 204 -3.60 -13.74 -13.68
N ASP A 205 -4.29 -12.78 -13.08
CA ASP A 205 -5.16 -12.97 -11.93
C ASP A 205 -6.18 -11.82 -11.93
N HIS A 206 -7.41 -12.06 -11.47
CA HIS A 206 -8.47 -11.06 -11.46
C HIS A 206 -8.74 -10.39 -12.83
N MET A 207 -8.62 -11.15 -13.92
CA MET A 207 -8.79 -10.64 -15.29
C MET A 207 -10.23 -10.24 -15.62
N ASP A 208 -11.17 -10.59 -14.76
CA ASP A 208 -12.56 -10.12 -14.80
C ASP A 208 -12.69 -8.61 -14.49
N ARG A 209 -11.68 -8.02 -13.86
CA ARG A 209 -11.64 -6.61 -13.42
C ARG A 209 -10.77 -5.71 -14.30
N TYR A 210 -9.98 -6.27 -15.18
CA TYR A 210 -9.07 -5.53 -16.07
C TYR A 210 -9.34 -5.87 -17.54
N SER A 211 -9.25 -4.88 -18.42
CA SER A 211 -9.44 -5.05 -19.85
C SER A 211 -8.35 -5.88 -20.55
N GLY A 212 -7.22 -6.13 -19.86
CA GLY A 212 -6.11 -6.94 -20.34
C GLY A 212 -4.84 -6.83 -19.49
N MET A 213 -3.80 -7.58 -19.89
CA MET A 213 -2.52 -7.63 -19.17
C MET A 213 -1.85 -6.26 -19.00
N LYS A 214 -1.99 -5.37 -19.98
CA LYS A 214 -1.39 -4.02 -19.91
C LYS A 214 -1.96 -3.23 -18.72
N GLU A 215 -3.27 -3.14 -18.63
CA GLU A 215 -3.94 -2.45 -17.52
C GLU A 215 -3.62 -3.09 -16.17
N TYR A 216 -3.56 -4.43 -16.13
CA TYR A 216 -3.18 -5.18 -14.95
C TYR A 216 -1.74 -4.87 -14.48
N ILE A 217 -0.78 -4.79 -15.42
CA ILE A 217 0.60 -4.41 -15.14
C ILE A 217 0.67 -2.96 -14.66
N GLU A 218 -0.05 -2.04 -15.30
CA GLU A 218 -0.16 -0.64 -14.87
C GLU A 218 -0.69 -0.54 -13.42
N ALA A 219 -1.75 -1.28 -13.10
CA ALA A 219 -2.31 -1.31 -11.75
C ALA A 219 -1.32 -1.85 -10.71
N LYS A 220 -0.54 -2.87 -11.07
CA LYS A 220 0.51 -3.41 -10.18
C LYS A 220 1.70 -2.48 -10.04
N SER A 221 2.05 -1.76 -11.09
CA SER A 221 3.17 -0.82 -11.11
C SER A 221 2.91 0.45 -10.32
N ARG A 222 1.68 0.71 -9.90
CA ARG A 222 1.34 1.84 -9.05
C ARG A 222 2.11 1.87 -7.72
N ILE A 223 2.57 0.74 -7.22
CA ILE A 223 3.35 0.67 -5.99
C ILE A 223 4.59 1.56 -6.02
N PHE A 224 5.19 1.77 -7.19
CA PHE A 224 6.37 2.62 -7.38
C PHE A 224 6.09 3.90 -8.20
N GLN A 225 4.82 4.23 -8.48
CA GLN A 225 4.49 5.41 -9.32
C GLN A 225 4.98 6.75 -8.75
N ASN A 226 5.19 6.81 -7.44
CA ASN A 226 5.65 8.01 -6.74
C ASN A 226 7.10 7.87 -6.22
N HIS A 227 7.82 6.80 -6.56
CA HIS A 227 9.21 6.60 -6.17
C HIS A 227 10.11 7.71 -6.71
N GLU A 228 11.16 8.01 -5.97
CA GLU A 228 12.19 9.01 -6.26
C GLU A 228 13.58 8.40 -6.13
N GLY A 229 14.63 9.19 -6.36
CA GLY A 229 16.01 8.71 -6.43
C GLY A 229 16.53 7.99 -5.17
N ASP A 230 15.93 8.26 -4.01
CA ASP A 230 16.36 7.65 -2.73
C ASP A 230 15.52 6.43 -2.33
N ASP A 231 14.54 6.06 -3.16
CA ASP A 231 13.69 4.89 -2.94
C ASP A 231 14.28 3.65 -3.62
N TYR A 232 13.85 2.47 -3.20
CA TYR A 232 14.35 1.19 -3.68
C TYR A 232 13.24 0.36 -4.32
N LEU A 233 13.50 -0.17 -5.51
CA LEU A 233 12.60 -1.06 -6.24
C LEU A 233 13.26 -2.41 -6.49
N ILE A 234 12.64 -3.48 -6.02
CA ILE A 234 13.12 -4.85 -6.15
C ILE A 234 12.24 -5.61 -7.14
N LEU A 235 12.83 -6.16 -8.20
CA LEU A 235 12.16 -6.82 -9.31
C LEU A 235 12.65 -8.25 -9.52
N ASN A 236 11.75 -9.13 -9.94
CA ASN A 236 12.04 -10.52 -10.25
C ASN A 236 12.54 -10.67 -11.71
N MET A 237 13.79 -10.99 -11.93
CA MET A 237 14.34 -11.23 -13.28
C MET A 237 13.92 -12.58 -13.89
N ASP A 238 13.36 -13.48 -13.08
CA ASP A 238 12.84 -14.76 -13.58
C ASP A 238 11.40 -14.64 -14.12
N ASP A 239 10.71 -13.53 -13.87
CA ASP A 239 9.37 -13.28 -14.40
C ASP A 239 9.43 -12.60 -15.77
N LYS A 240 8.89 -13.28 -16.78
CA LYS A 240 8.83 -12.78 -18.17
C LYS A 240 8.14 -11.40 -18.31
N ASN A 241 7.27 -11.03 -17.38
CA ASN A 241 6.56 -9.76 -17.38
C ASN A 241 7.35 -8.64 -16.72
N THR A 242 8.52 -8.91 -16.12
CA THR A 242 9.37 -7.88 -15.50
C THR A 242 9.77 -6.78 -16.49
N LEU A 243 10.01 -7.13 -17.77
CA LEU A 243 10.32 -6.13 -18.81
C LEU A 243 9.18 -5.12 -19.00
N LEU A 244 7.92 -5.58 -18.92
CA LEU A 244 6.75 -4.69 -19.01
C LEU A 244 6.60 -3.80 -17.76
N VAL A 245 7.03 -4.29 -16.59
CA VAL A 245 7.12 -3.48 -15.36
C VAL A 245 8.19 -2.40 -15.51
N ILE A 246 9.35 -2.74 -16.08
CA ILE A 246 10.44 -1.80 -16.34
C ILE A 246 9.99 -0.71 -17.32
N GLU A 247 9.15 -1.03 -18.30
CA GLU A 247 8.57 -0.01 -19.19
C GLU A 247 7.76 1.06 -18.43
N GLN A 248 7.08 0.68 -17.35
CA GLN A 248 6.33 1.64 -16.53
C GLN A 248 7.27 2.61 -15.78
N LEU A 249 8.53 2.26 -15.55
CA LEU A 249 9.53 3.16 -14.96
C LEU A 249 9.83 4.37 -15.85
N LYS A 250 9.64 4.26 -17.17
CA LYS A 250 9.73 5.42 -18.07
C LYS A 250 8.76 6.52 -17.65
N ASN A 251 7.55 6.16 -17.22
CA ASN A 251 6.55 7.12 -16.75
C ASN A 251 6.98 7.77 -15.42
N VAL A 252 7.65 7.02 -14.54
CA VAL A 252 8.22 7.58 -13.30
C VAL A 252 9.33 8.55 -13.63
N TYR A 253 10.26 8.18 -14.52
CA TYR A 253 11.34 9.07 -14.95
C TYR A 253 10.83 10.35 -15.58
N LEU A 254 9.85 10.27 -16.49
CA LEU A 254 9.26 11.45 -17.14
C LEU A 254 8.60 12.41 -16.14
N LYS A 255 8.05 11.88 -15.03
CA LYS A 255 7.39 12.71 -14.00
C LYS A 255 8.36 13.29 -12.99
N LYS A 256 9.41 12.55 -12.63
CA LYS A 256 10.28 12.83 -11.48
C LYS A 256 11.70 13.26 -11.88
N GLY A 257 12.12 13.02 -13.13
CA GLY A 257 13.46 13.30 -13.64
C GLY A 257 14.56 12.35 -13.14
N ARG A 258 14.23 11.43 -12.24
CA ARG A 258 15.16 10.42 -11.71
C ARG A 258 14.42 9.12 -11.38
N LEU A 259 15.14 8.00 -11.41
CA LEU A 259 14.63 6.67 -11.08
C LEU A 259 15.02 6.28 -9.66
N PRO A 260 14.25 5.37 -9.00
CA PRO A 260 14.67 4.73 -7.77
C PRO A 260 15.91 3.85 -8.02
N HIS A 261 16.57 3.44 -6.93
CA HIS A 261 17.55 2.38 -6.99
C HIS A 261 16.86 1.05 -7.32
N ILE A 262 17.24 0.43 -8.46
CA ILE A 262 16.61 -0.81 -8.91
C ILE A 262 17.53 -1.98 -8.59
N PHE A 263 17.02 -2.94 -7.81
CA PHE A 263 17.63 -4.22 -7.54
C PHE A 263 16.81 -5.34 -8.15
N TYR A 264 17.47 -6.45 -8.44
CA TYR A 264 16.83 -7.63 -9.00
C TYR A 264 17.04 -8.84 -8.08
N PHE A 265 16.17 -9.83 -8.20
CA PHE A 265 16.47 -11.17 -7.69
C PHE A 265 16.23 -12.22 -8.78
N SER A 266 17.02 -13.30 -8.73
CA SER A 266 16.95 -14.40 -9.69
C SER A 266 17.41 -15.72 -9.08
N ARG A 267 16.76 -16.81 -9.49
CA ARG A 267 17.22 -18.18 -9.21
C ARG A 267 18.07 -18.76 -10.31
N PHE A 268 18.11 -18.15 -11.49
CA PHE A 268 18.66 -18.73 -12.70
C PHE A 268 19.86 -17.97 -13.28
N GLN A 269 20.06 -16.72 -12.87
CA GLN A 269 21.13 -15.88 -13.41
C GLN A 269 21.69 -14.92 -12.37
N GLU A 270 22.93 -14.51 -12.56
CA GLU A 270 23.55 -13.46 -11.74
C GLU A 270 22.92 -12.09 -12.10
N VAL A 271 22.56 -11.33 -11.07
CA VAL A 271 21.89 -10.02 -11.21
C VAL A 271 22.44 -9.02 -10.19
N TYR A 272 22.26 -7.74 -10.45
CA TYR A 272 22.45 -6.70 -9.43
C TYR A 272 21.32 -6.83 -8.38
N GLY A 273 21.68 -7.28 -7.17
CA GLY A 273 20.76 -7.61 -6.10
C GLY A 273 21.03 -8.98 -5.52
N ALA A 274 20.06 -9.88 -5.48
CA ALA A 274 20.18 -11.21 -4.91
C ALA A 274 20.03 -12.30 -5.98
N TYR A 275 20.92 -13.28 -5.99
CA TYR A 275 20.80 -14.42 -6.90
C TYR A 275 21.23 -15.74 -6.26
N LEU A 276 20.67 -16.84 -6.78
CA LEU A 276 20.99 -18.19 -6.34
C LEU A 276 22.11 -18.79 -7.23
N LYS A 277 23.15 -19.35 -6.59
CA LYS A 277 24.20 -20.10 -7.24
C LYS A 277 24.72 -21.18 -6.30
N ASN A 278 24.79 -22.44 -6.75
CA ASN A 278 25.31 -23.58 -5.98
C ASN A 278 24.68 -23.67 -4.56
N ASP A 279 23.37 -23.60 -4.48
CA ASP A 279 22.59 -23.64 -3.23
C ASP A 279 22.95 -22.54 -2.21
N HIS A 280 23.50 -21.43 -2.68
CA HIS A 280 23.77 -20.24 -1.86
C HIS A 280 23.15 -19.00 -2.50
N VAL A 281 22.64 -18.11 -1.66
CA VAL A 281 22.20 -16.78 -2.07
C VAL A 281 23.39 -15.82 -1.97
N TYR A 282 23.71 -15.21 -3.09
CA TYR A 282 24.73 -14.18 -3.22
C TYR A 282 24.06 -12.81 -3.40
N PHE A 283 24.73 -11.77 -2.95
CA PHE A 283 24.32 -10.40 -3.15
C PHE A 283 25.37 -9.66 -4.00
N TYR A 284 24.92 -9.07 -5.11
CA TYR A 284 25.80 -8.31 -6.00
C TYR A 284 25.34 -6.84 -6.03
N PRO A 285 26.15 -5.92 -5.46
CA PRO A 285 25.79 -4.51 -5.36
C PRO A 285 25.94 -3.78 -6.70
N LYS A 286 25.16 -2.70 -6.87
CA LYS A 286 25.38 -1.70 -7.91
C LYS A 286 26.48 -0.71 -7.51
N GLU A 287 27.06 -0.03 -8.53
CA GLU A 287 28.10 0.97 -8.30
C GLU A 287 27.56 2.28 -7.67
N ASP A 288 26.28 2.56 -7.82
CA ASP A 288 25.61 3.80 -7.39
C ASP A 288 25.08 3.80 -5.94
N ILE A 289 25.40 2.77 -5.15
CA ILE A 289 25.08 2.69 -3.71
C ILE A 289 26.31 2.99 -2.85
N SER A 290 26.11 3.23 -1.55
CA SER A 290 27.22 3.50 -0.62
C SER A 290 28.23 2.36 -0.55
N ASP A 291 29.49 2.68 -0.33
CA ASP A 291 30.55 1.67 -0.26
C ASP A 291 30.39 0.73 0.93
N ASP A 292 29.84 1.18 2.05
CA ASP A 292 29.53 0.33 3.19
C ASP A 292 28.51 -0.75 2.82
N LEU A 293 27.41 -0.37 2.15
CA LEU A 293 26.40 -1.31 1.69
C LEU A 293 26.96 -2.26 0.61
N LYS A 294 27.83 -1.78 -0.30
CA LYS A 294 28.51 -2.65 -1.27
C LYS A 294 29.35 -3.72 -0.60
N ASN A 295 30.11 -3.34 0.43
CA ASN A 295 30.98 -4.27 1.15
C ASN A 295 30.16 -5.31 1.92
N GLU A 296 29.08 -4.88 2.58
CA GLU A 296 28.16 -5.77 3.28
C GLU A 296 27.53 -6.77 2.30
N MET A 297 26.98 -6.31 1.17
CA MET A 297 26.39 -7.18 0.15
C MET A 297 27.39 -8.19 -0.42
N LYS A 298 28.62 -7.77 -0.79
CA LYS A 298 29.65 -8.68 -1.36
C LYS A 298 30.11 -9.74 -0.38
N ASN A 299 30.12 -9.44 0.91
CA ASN A 299 30.60 -10.36 1.94
C ASN A 299 29.48 -11.27 2.49
N THR A 300 28.21 -11.00 2.13
CA THR A 300 27.08 -11.80 2.59
C THR A 300 26.80 -12.93 1.61
N VAL A 301 27.00 -14.16 2.05
CA VAL A 301 26.64 -15.39 1.32
C VAL A 301 25.83 -16.27 2.24
N LEU A 302 24.60 -16.59 1.87
CA LEU A 302 23.67 -17.34 2.70
C LEU A 302 23.35 -18.70 2.08
N PRO A 303 23.68 -19.84 2.74
CA PRO A 303 23.25 -21.15 2.27
C PRO A 303 21.71 -21.24 2.26
N LEU A 304 21.12 -21.88 1.26
CA LEU A 304 19.66 -22.12 1.24
C LEU A 304 19.17 -22.89 2.47
N SER A 305 20.02 -23.75 3.04
CA SER A 305 19.71 -24.48 4.27
C SER A 305 19.50 -23.57 5.49
N THR A 306 19.94 -22.31 5.43
CA THR A 306 19.67 -21.29 6.47
C THR A 306 18.19 -20.91 6.51
N PHE A 307 17.49 -20.99 5.36
CA PHE A 307 16.09 -20.62 5.25
C PHE A 307 15.20 -21.84 5.54
N ARG A 308 14.77 -21.99 6.77
CA ARG A 308 13.80 -23.02 7.16
C ARG A 308 12.37 -22.54 6.95
N ILE A 309 11.94 -22.53 5.68
CA ILE A 309 10.52 -22.29 5.37
C ILE A 309 9.79 -23.61 5.52
N LYS A 310 8.96 -23.74 6.54
CA LYS A 310 7.99 -24.83 6.62
C LYS A 310 6.87 -24.51 5.64
N GLY A 311 6.80 -25.30 4.55
CA GLY A 311 5.73 -25.25 3.56
C GLY A 311 4.41 -25.73 4.12
#